data_8b97219a840d3f6f193f5c2445dd2b21
#
_entry.id   8b97219a840d3f6f193f5c2445dd2b21
#
_cell.length_a   1.000
_cell.length_b   1.000
_cell.length_c   1.000
_cell.angle_alpha   90.00
_cell.angle_beta   90.00
_cell.angle_gamma   90.00
#
_symmetry.space_group_name_H-M   'P 1'
#
loop_
_entity.id
_entity.type
_entity.pdbx_description
1 polymer ?
#
loop_
_entity_poly.entity_id
_entity_poly.type
_entity_poly.pdbx_seq_one_letter_code
_entity_poly.pdbx_strand_id
1 'polypeptide(L)'
;MFDEEKLIEAFKTILNEIDPEPQRAGLKETPKRMLGYFKELFEGANYSNDDIAEMFDKQFEIGSKDLVIMNGIHCFSHCEHHCALMELNINIAYIPKDGKVLGLSKFPRICDMVSKRLQVQERIGMDICEVLQKLGMEDIMVVIDGRHACVNARGIKQPQTVTRTNCLRGRFEYDLPLKNEVLNSIK
;
A
#
# COMPACT_ATOMS: atom_id res chain seq x y z
N MET A 1 6.12 1.30 17.93
CA MET A 1 5.49 2.41 18.71
C MET A 1 6.37 3.64 18.59
N PHE A 2 5.83 4.80 18.20
CA PHE A 2 6.61 6.04 18.01
C PHE A 2 6.94 6.70 19.36
N ASP A 3 8.19 7.16 19.51
CA ASP A 3 8.57 8.06 20.60
C ASP A 3 8.17 9.50 20.20
N GLU A 4 7.05 9.95 20.73
CA GLU A 4 6.41 11.20 20.32
C GLU A 4 7.28 12.43 20.63
N GLU A 5 7.97 12.43 21.77
CA GLU A 5 8.82 13.55 22.18
C GLU A 5 10.03 13.69 21.24
N LYS A 6 10.69 12.57 20.94
CA LYS A 6 11.82 12.57 20.00
C LYS A 6 11.40 12.99 18.59
N LEU A 7 10.24 12.55 18.11
CA LEU A 7 9.75 12.96 16.80
C LEU A 7 9.42 14.46 16.76
N ILE A 8 8.77 15.00 17.79
CA ILE A 8 8.48 16.45 17.87
C ILE A 8 9.78 17.27 17.82
N GLU A 9 10.81 16.86 18.59
CA GLU A 9 12.10 17.55 18.57
C GLU A 9 12.80 17.44 17.21
N ALA A 10 12.74 16.29 16.56
CA ALA A 10 13.28 16.10 15.21
C ALA A 10 12.57 17.02 14.20
N PHE A 11 11.25 17.13 14.26
CA PHE A 11 10.48 18.02 13.38
C PHE A 11 10.79 19.51 13.64
N LYS A 12 10.97 19.91 14.90
CA LYS A 12 11.43 21.29 15.23
C LYS A 12 12.81 21.56 14.61
N THR A 13 13.73 20.63 14.76
CA THR A 13 15.08 20.74 14.17
C THR A 13 15.00 20.91 12.65
N ILE A 14 14.22 20.05 11.95
CA ILE A 14 14.03 20.16 10.50
C ILE A 14 13.46 21.52 10.12
N LEU A 15 12.42 21.99 10.82
CA LEU A 15 11.78 23.28 10.51
C LEU A 15 12.74 24.47 10.71
N ASN A 16 13.56 24.43 11.74
CA ASN A 16 14.55 25.47 12.00
C ASN A 16 15.64 25.55 10.91
N GLU A 17 15.96 24.42 10.27
CA GLU A 17 16.99 24.37 9.22
C GLU A 17 16.45 24.77 7.83
N ILE A 18 15.16 24.50 7.55
CA ILE A 18 14.60 24.71 6.21
C ILE A 18 13.87 26.06 6.05
N ASP A 19 13.50 26.70 7.14
CA ASP A 19 12.71 27.94 7.10
C ASP A 19 13.45 29.11 7.82
N PRO A 20 13.61 30.27 7.17
CA PRO A 20 14.30 31.42 7.77
C PRO A 20 13.52 32.04 8.96
N GLU A 21 12.21 31.82 9.06
CA GLU A 21 11.35 32.30 10.14
C GLU A 21 10.56 31.16 10.80
N PRO A 22 11.24 30.17 11.43
CA PRO A 22 10.58 28.96 11.94
C PRO A 22 9.62 29.24 13.10
N GLN A 23 9.71 30.40 13.73
CA GLN A 23 8.85 30.81 14.85
C GLN A 23 7.56 31.55 14.42
N ARG A 24 7.34 31.75 13.11
CA ARG A 24 6.12 32.42 12.65
C ARG A 24 4.86 31.61 13.06
N ALA A 25 3.74 32.33 13.27
CA ALA A 25 2.51 31.76 13.82
C ALA A 25 2.01 30.50 13.09
N GLY A 26 2.17 30.44 11.75
CA GLY A 26 1.77 29.28 10.93
C GLY A 26 2.54 27.99 11.21
N LEU A 27 3.79 28.07 11.70
CA LEU A 27 4.65 26.93 11.98
C LEU A 27 4.64 26.49 13.45
N LYS A 28 4.11 27.29 14.36
CA LYS A 28 4.14 27.01 15.80
C LYS A 28 3.60 25.63 16.18
N GLU A 29 2.51 25.19 15.56
CA GLU A 29 1.87 23.90 15.82
C GLU A 29 2.29 22.81 14.81
N THR A 30 3.17 23.13 13.85
CA THR A 30 3.56 22.21 12.79
C THR A 30 4.23 20.94 13.32
N PRO A 31 5.12 20.95 14.32
CA PRO A 31 5.71 19.73 14.86
C PRO A 31 4.66 18.72 15.38
N LYS A 32 3.62 19.19 16.06
CA LYS A 32 2.51 18.33 16.52
C LYS A 32 1.68 17.80 15.36
N ARG A 33 1.40 18.65 14.36
CA ARG A 33 0.67 18.22 13.17
C ARG A 33 1.46 17.17 12.37
N MET A 34 2.76 17.34 12.24
CA MET A 34 3.65 16.37 11.61
C MET A 34 3.66 15.05 12.37
N LEU A 35 3.68 15.09 13.71
CA LEU A 35 3.57 13.85 14.51
C LEU A 35 2.28 13.09 14.20
N GLY A 36 1.12 13.77 14.23
CA GLY A 36 -0.18 13.16 13.89
C GLY A 36 -0.19 12.57 12.49
N TYR A 37 0.30 13.35 11.52
CA TYR A 37 0.43 12.93 10.13
C TYR A 37 1.31 11.67 9.97
N PHE A 38 2.49 11.64 10.59
CA PHE A 38 3.40 10.49 10.51
C PHE A 38 2.84 9.24 11.21
N LYS A 39 2.11 9.42 12.33
CA LYS A 39 1.44 8.29 13.00
C LYS A 39 0.41 7.63 12.10
N GLU A 40 -0.35 8.40 11.34
CA GLU A 40 -1.33 7.90 10.38
C GLU A 40 -0.65 7.25 9.17
N LEU A 41 0.33 7.92 8.57
CA LEU A 41 1.01 7.45 7.36
C LEU A 41 1.80 6.15 7.56
N PHE A 42 2.31 5.92 8.77
CA PHE A 42 3.16 4.78 9.10
C PHE A 42 2.52 3.83 10.10
N GLU A 43 1.18 3.87 10.23
CA GLU A 43 0.42 2.99 11.12
C GLU A 43 0.73 1.51 10.85
N GLY A 44 0.81 1.11 9.60
CA GLY A 44 1.09 -0.25 9.15
C GLY A 44 2.47 -0.78 9.55
N ALA A 45 3.43 0.12 9.88
CA ALA A 45 4.75 -0.28 10.35
C ALA A 45 4.73 -0.94 11.75
N ASN A 46 3.63 -0.81 12.48
CA ASN A 46 3.46 -1.44 13.80
C ASN A 46 2.98 -2.90 13.72
N TYR A 47 2.66 -3.40 12.53
CA TYR A 47 2.06 -4.71 12.32
C TYR A 47 2.88 -5.52 11.32
N SER A 48 3.02 -6.82 11.58
CA SER A 48 3.54 -7.80 10.62
C SER A 48 2.46 -8.18 9.59
N ASN A 49 2.84 -8.93 8.55
CA ASN A 49 1.87 -9.47 7.60
C ASN A 49 0.98 -10.54 8.26
N ASP A 50 1.47 -11.23 9.31
CA ASP A 50 0.65 -12.15 10.13
C ASP A 50 -0.42 -11.40 10.90
N ASP A 51 -0.05 -10.32 11.60
CA ASP A 51 -1.01 -9.49 12.34
C ASP A 51 -2.12 -8.93 11.42
N ILE A 52 -1.74 -8.48 10.21
CA ILE A 52 -2.70 -7.96 9.23
C ILE A 52 -3.65 -9.07 8.75
N ALA A 53 -3.13 -10.29 8.50
CA ALA A 53 -3.97 -11.42 8.12
C ALA A 53 -4.97 -11.77 9.23
N GLU A 54 -4.54 -11.84 10.48
CA GLU A 54 -5.43 -12.11 11.62
C GLU A 54 -6.53 -11.03 11.79
N MET A 55 -6.21 -9.75 11.58
CA MET A 55 -7.18 -8.65 11.67
C MET A 55 -8.31 -8.77 10.63
N PHE A 56 -8.05 -9.38 9.48
CA PHE A 56 -8.96 -9.32 8.34
C PHE A 56 -9.44 -10.70 7.84
N ASP A 57 -9.40 -11.74 8.65
CA ASP A 57 -9.67 -13.15 8.30
C ASP A 57 -11.14 -13.50 8.03
N LYS A 58 -12.06 -12.52 8.01
CA LYS A 58 -13.48 -12.78 7.79
C LYS A 58 -13.77 -13.31 6.38
N GLN A 59 -14.06 -14.60 6.30
CA GLN A 59 -14.36 -15.32 5.06
C GLN A 59 -15.81 -15.83 5.07
N PHE A 60 -16.32 -16.13 3.86
CA PHE A 60 -17.67 -16.65 3.64
C PHE A 60 -17.61 -17.85 2.68
N GLU A 61 -18.41 -18.88 2.97
CA GLU A 61 -18.57 -20.04 2.09
C GLU A 61 -19.71 -19.75 1.11
N ILE A 62 -19.38 -19.64 -0.18
CA ILE A 62 -20.37 -19.39 -1.26
C ILE A 62 -20.31 -20.43 -2.36
N GLY A 63 -19.37 -21.40 -2.28
CA GLY A 63 -19.22 -22.48 -3.24
C GLY A 63 -18.70 -22.08 -4.62
N SER A 64 -18.43 -20.78 -4.89
CA SER A 64 -17.88 -20.33 -6.17
C SER A 64 -16.40 -20.66 -6.32
N LYS A 65 -16.01 -20.96 -7.56
CA LYS A 65 -14.61 -21.14 -8.01
C LYS A 65 -14.28 -20.16 -9.14
N ASP A 66 -15.16 -19.17 -9.37
CA ASP A 66 -15.01 -18.21 -10.46
C ASP A 66 -13.98 -17.16 -10.10
N LEU A 67 -13.34 -16.59 -11.11
CA LEU A 67 -12.41 -15.48 -10.98
C LEU A 67 -13.10 -14.28 -10.35
N VAL A 68 -12.51 -13.74 -9.30
CA VAL A 68 -12.93 -12.48 -8.67
C VAL A 68 -11.88 -11.42 -8.95
N ILE A 69 -12.31 -10.27 -9.48
CA ILE A 69 -11.44 -9.12 -9.75
C ILE A 69 -11.95 -7.91 -8.98
N MET A 70 -11.08 -7.29 -8.19
CA MET A 70 -11.34 -6.03 -7.52
C MET A 70 -10.43 -4.96 -8.09
N ASN A 71 -11.00 -3.98 -8.77
CA ASN A 71 -10.28 -2.91 -9.44
C ASN A 71 -10.36 -1.60 -8.66
N GLY A 72 -9.29 -0.78 -8.78
CA GLY A 72 -9.32 0.61 -8.38
C GLY A 72 -9.23 0.84 -6.87
N ILE A 73 -8.48 0.02 -6.14
CA ILE A 73 -8.19 0.27 -4.73
C ILE A 73 -7.13 1.38 -4.65
N HIS A 74 -7.54 2.56 -4.18
CA HIS A 74 -6.66 3.70 -4.02
C HIS A 74 -5.95 3.65 -2.67
N CYS A 75 -4.61 3.72 -2.67
CA CYS A 75 -3.79 3.79 -1.47
C CYS A 75 -2.67 4.81 -1.64
N PHE A 76 -2.18 5.29 -0.50
CA PHE A 76 -0.97 6.09 -0.43
C PHE A 76 0.11 5.34 0.33
N SER A 77 1.36 5.48 -0.12
CA SER A 77 2.53 4.93 0.54
C SER A 77 3.69 5.92 0.48
N HIS A 78 4.82 5.59 1.06
CA HIS A 78 6.01 6.44 1.05
C HIS A 78 7.22 5.63 0.66
N CYS A 79 7.96 6.12 -0.35
CA CYS A 79 9.14 5.41 -0.81
C CYS A 79 10.22 5.43 0.29
N GLU A 80 10.85 4.29 0.53
CA GLU A 80 11.86 4.15 1.59
C GLU A 80 13.13 4.97 1.35
N HIS A 81 13.42 5.34 0.08
CA HIS A 81 14.62 6.08 -0.28
C HIS A 81 14.55 7.59 0.05
N HIS A 82 13.37 8.18 0.00
CA HIS A 82 13.19 9.65 0.11
C HIS A 82 12.05 10.06 1.05
N CYS A 83 11.35 9.13 1.70
CA CYS A 83 10.09 9.36 2.40
C CYS A 83 9.08 10.15 1.54
N ALA A 84 9.18 10.04 0.22
CA ALA A 84 8.34 10.76 -0.73
C ALA A 84 7.06 9.99 -1.02
N LEU A 85 5.95 10.72 -1.19
CA LEU A 85 4.63 10.16 -1.45
C LEU A 85 4.61 9.29 -2.70
N MET A 86 3.95 8.15 -2.60
CA MET A 86 3.53 7.29 -3.71
C MET A 86 2.01 7.22 -3.71
N GLU A 87 1.40 7.58 -4.83
CA GLU A 87 -0.04 7.42 -5.09
C GLU A 87 -0.24 6.13 -5.88
N LEU A 88 -1.02 5.21 -5.34
CA LEU A 88 -1.15 3.85 -5.85
C LEU A 88 -2.59 3.54 -6.25
N ASN A 89 -2.75 2.91 -7.41
CA ASN A 89 -3.97 2.26 -7.84
C ASN A 89 -3.73 0.75 -7.88
N ILE A 90 -4.33 0.01 -6.95
CA ILE A 90 -4.10 -1.41 -6.73
C ILE A 90 -5.29 -2.20 -7.25
N ASN A 91 -5.01 -3.22 -8.04
CA ASN A 91 -6.00 -4.14 -8.58
C ASN A 91 -5.62 -5.55 -8.12
N ILE A 92 -6.61 -6.30 -7.62
CA ILE A 92 -6.42 -7.65 -7.09
C ILE A 92 -7.36 -8.60 -7.81
N ALA A 93 -6.80 -9.68 -8.35
CA ALA A 93 -7.57 -10.80 -8.86
C ALA A 93 -7.22 -12.07 -8.06
N TYR A 94 -8.21 -12.89 -7.77
CA TYR A 94 -7.99 -14.19 -7.12
C TYR A 94 -9.05 -15.21 -7.54
N ILE A 95 -8.73 -16.49 -7.38
CA ILE A 95 -9.68 -17.59 -7.54
C ILE A 95 -9.97 -18.15 -6.15
N PRO A 96 -11.25 -18.19 -5.72
CA PRO A 96 -11.63 -18.76 -4.43
C PRO A 96 -11.18 -20.21 -4.29
N LYS A 97 -10.48 -20.53 -3.20
CA LYS A 97 -10.13 -21.88 -2.84
C LYS A 97 -11.24 -22.49 -1.98
N ASP A 98 -11.62 -23.72 -2.25
CA ASP A 98 -12.65 -24.47 -1.52
C ASP A 98 -13.99 -23.72 -1.39
N GLY A 99 -14.29 -22.85 -2.35
CA GLY A 99 -15.51 -22.05 -2.36
C GLY A 99 -15.57 -20.94 -1.31
N LYS A 100 -14.44 -20.59 -0.68
CA LYS A 100 -14.33 -19.53 0.32
C LYS A 100 -13.91 -18.20 -0.30
N VAL A 101 -14.61 -17.14 0.04
CA VAL A 101 -14.31 -15.78 -0.40
C VAL A 101 -14.05 -14.88 0.81
N LEU A 102 -13.13 -13.94 0.63
CA LEU A 102 -12.88 -12.89 1.61
C LEU A 102 -13.94 -11.79 1.46
N GLY A 103 -14.37 -11.21 2.58
CA GLY A 103 -15.27 -10.07 2.53
C GLY A 103 -14.64 -8.90 1.76
N LEU A 104 -15.35 -8.36 0.76
CA LEU A 104 -14.81 -7.37 -0.19
C LEU A 104 -14.15 -6.17 0.48
N SER A 105 -14.70 -5.69 1.61
CA SER A 105 -14.13 -4.58 2.37
C SER A 105 -12.76 -4.86 3.01
N LYS A 106 -12.31 -6.12 3.04
CA LYS A 106 -11.02 -6.51 3.61
C LYS A 106 -9.86 -6.17 2.67
N PHE A 107 -10.07 -6.32 1.36
CA PHE A 107 -9.03 -6.02 0.37
C PHE A 107 -8.50 -4.57 0.47
N PRO A 108 -9.34 -3.52 0.45
CA PRO A 108 -8.84 -2.16 0.62
C PRO A 108 -8.14 -1.94 1.95
N ARG A 109 -8.60 -2.56 3.04
CA ARG A 109 -7.97 -2.44 4.36
C ARG A 109 -6.60 -3.10 4.42
N ILE A 110 -6.45 -4.28 3.82
CA ILE A 110 -5.15 -4.96 3.69
C ILE A 110 -4.19 -4.10 2.87
N CYS A 111 -4.65 -3.59 1.72
CA CYS A 111 -3.85 -2.72 0.87
C CYS A 111 -3.40 -1.44 1.62
N ASP A 112 -4.31 -0.79 2.36
CA ASP A 112 -4.01 0.40 3.14
C ASP A 112 -2.96 0.11 4.23
N MET A 113 -3.16 -0.93 5.03
CA MET A 113 -2.22 -1.30 6.11
C MET A 113 -0.83 -1.67 5.59
N VAL A 114 -0.74 -2.43 4.50
CA VAL A 114 0.52 -2.79 3.86
C VAL A 114 1.22 -1.55 3.27
N SER A 115 0.45 -0.63 2.70
CA SER A 115 0.96 0.60 2.11
C SER A 115 1.45 1.62 3.14
N LYS A 116 0.90 1.62 4.36
CA LYS A 116 1.27 2.53 5.46
C LYS A 116 2.60 2.15 6.13
N ARG A 117 3.63 1.94 5.31
CA ARG A 117 5.01 1.63 5.69
C ARG A 117 5.98 2.42 4.81
N LEU A 118 7.27 2.44 5.15
CA LEU A 118 8.30 2.82 4.18
C LEU A 118 8.50 1.66 3.20
N GLN A 119 8.19 1.90 1.91
CA GLN A 119 8.06 0.82 0.94
C GLN A 119 8.79 1.09 -0.39
N VAL A 120 8.97 0.01 -1.15
CA VAL A 120 9.10 0.03 -2.61
C VAL A 120 7.85 -0.62 -3.21
N GLN A 121 7.44 -0.18 -4.39
CA GLN A 121 6.17 -0.63 -4.99
C GLN A 121 6.11 -2.15 -5.19
N GLU A 122 7.23 -2.76 -5.55
CA GLU A 122 7.37 -4.20 -5.75
C GLU A 122 7.07 -4.98 -4.45
N ARG A 123 7.58 -4.49 -3.31
CA ARG A 123 7.35 -5.12 -2.01
C ARG A 123 5.91 -4.98 -1.56
N ILE A 124 5.22 -3.87 -1.86
CA ILE A 124 3.79 -3.71 -1.58
C ILE A 124 3.00 -4.85 -2.22
N GLY A 125 3.25 -5.14 -3.51
CA GLY A 125 2.60 -6.26 -4.19
C GLY A 125 2.91 -7.62 -3.55
N MET A 126 4.15 -7.84 -3.13
CA MET A 126 4.57 -9.07 -2.45
C MET A 126 3.90 -9.22 -1.08
N ASP A 127 3.88 -8.18 -0.27
CA ASP A 127 3.28 -8.17 1.06
C ASP A 127 1.77 -8.42 0.98
N ILE A 128 1.06 -7.78 0.02
CA ILE A 128 -0.37 -8.05 -0.22
C ILE A 128 -0.59 -9.52 -0.59
N CYS A 129 0.20 -10.07 -1.52
CA CYS A 129 0.10 -11.50 -1.87
C CYS A 129 0.34 -12.39 -0.67
N GLU A 130 1.35 -12.09 0.17
CA GLU A 130 1.66 -12.86 1.37
C GLU A 130 0.50 -12.84 2.38
N VAL A 131 -0.08 -11.68 2.67
CA VAL A 131 -1.25 -11.56 3.55
C VAL A 131 -2.42 -12.40 3.01
N LEU A 132 -2.71 -12.32 1.71
CA LEU A 132 -3.78 -13.10 1.10
C LEU A 132 -3.49 -14.62 1.11
N GLN A 133 -2.22 -15.03 0.96
CA GLN A 133 -1.82 -16.43 1.11
C GLN A 133 -2.02 -16.95 2.54
N LYS A 134 -1.71 -16.14 3.56
CA LYS A 134 -1.98 -16.47 4.97
C LYS A 134 -3.49 -16.62 5.25
N LEU A 135 -4.32 -15.94 4.48
CA LEU A 135 -5.79 -16.10 4.49
C LEU A 135 -6.28 -17.30 3.66
N GLY A 136 -5.37 -18.14 3.15
CA GLY A 136 -5.68 -19.38 2.44
C GLY A 136 -5.93 -19.24 0.94
N MET A 137 -5.67 -18.07 0.35
CA MET A 137 -5.72 -17.89 -1.11
C MET A 137 -4.42 -18.39 -1.74
N GLU A 138 -4.52 -19.11 -2.87
CA GLU A 138 -3.36 -19.64 -3.58
C GLU A 138 -3.16 -18.95 -4.93
N ASP A 139 -4.23 -18.76 -5.68
CA ASP A 139 -4.21 -18.15 -6.99
C ASP A 139 -4.49 -16.64 -6.85
N ILE A 140 -3.44 -15.83 -6.93
CA ILE A 140 -3.51 -14.39 -6.67
C ILE A 140 -2.73 -13.63 -7.73
N MET A 141 -3.30 -12.53 -8.20
CA MET A 141 -2.60 -11.54 -9.01
C MET A 141 -2.85 -10.15 -8.43
N VAL A 142 -1.78 -9.45 -8.12
CA VAL A 142 -1.82 -8.05 -7.68
C VAL A 142 -1.14 -7.19 -8.73
N VAL A 143 -1.85 -6.20 -9.26
CA VAL A 143 -1.33 -5.22 -10.23
C VAL A 143 -1.40 -3.85 -9.60
N ILE A 144 -0.28 -3.14 -9.57
CA ILE A 144 -0.17 -1.82 -8.99
C ILE A 144 0.31 -0.83 -10.03
N ASP A 145 -0.44 0.25 -10.22
CA ASP A 145 -0.03 1.43 -10.95
C ASP A 145 0.32 2.52 -9.94
N GLY A 146 1.56 3.00 -9.95
CA GLY A 146 2.06 3.95 -8.97
C GLY A 146 2.64 5.22 -9.60
N ARG A 147 2.29 6.37 -9.01
CA ARG A 147 2.91 7.67 -9.27
C ARG A 147 3.80 8.02 -8.08
N HIS A 148 5.07 8.27 -8.34
CA HIS A 148 6.08 8.46 -7.32
C HIS A 148 6.54 9.92 -7.26
N ALA A 149 6.31 10.64 -6.15
CA ALA A 149 6.75 12.03 -6.02
C ALA A 149 8.27 12.18 -6.14
N CYS A 150 9.06 11.16 -5.78
CA CYS A 150 10.51 11.16 -5.96
C CYS A 150 10.95 11.20 -7.43
N VAL A 151 10.09 10.76 -8.37
CA VAL A 151 10.30 10.81 -9.83
C VAL A 151 9.56 12.00 -10.44
N ASN A 152 8.32 12.26 -9.99
CA ASN A 152 7.41 13.20 -10.63
C ASN A 152 7.66 14.65 -10.21
N ALA A 153 7.90 14.90 -8.89
CA ALA A 153 7.96 16.25 -8.32
C ALA A 153 9.38 16.80 -8.14
N ARG A 154 10.39 15.94 -8.11
CA ARG A 154 11.80 16.31 -7.91
C ARG A 154 12.73 15.47 -8.78
N GLY A 155 14.05 15.73 -8.75
CA GLY A 155 15.06 15.00 -9.53
C GLY A 155 14.80 15.09 -11.02
N ILE A 156 14.45 13.97 -11.65
CA ILE A 156 14.21 13.88 -13.11
C ILE A 156 12.93 14.59 -13.58
N LYS A 157 11.98 14.87 -12.67
CA LYS A 157 10.76 15.64 -12.95
C LYS A 157 9.94 15.12 -14.13
N GLN A 158 9.53 13.85 -14.05
CA GLN A 158 8.68 13.22 -15.08
C GLN A 158 7.23 13.07 -14.57
N PRO A 159 6.38 14.13 -14.67
CA PRO A 159 5.07 14.18 -14.02
C PRO A 159 4.05 13.19 -14.58
N GLN A 160 4.28 12.69 -15.81
CA GLN A 160 3.36 11.73 -16.47
C GLN A 160 3.76 10.27 -16.25
N THR A 161 4.92 10.02 -15.63
CA THR A 161 5.40 8.64 -15.45
C THR A 161 4.54 7.89 -14.46
N VAL A 162 4.07 6.72 -14.87
CA VAL A 162 3.39 5.72 -14.04
C VAL A 162 4.21 4.44 -14.08
N THR A 163 4.49 3.87 -12.93
CA THR A 163 5.16 2.58 -12.82
C THR A 163 4.12 1.50 -12.62
N ARG A 164 4.12 0.45 -13.45
CA ARG A 164 3.28 -0.72 -13.27
C ARG A 164 4.11 -1.90 -12.75
N THR A 165 3.66 -2.52 -11.66
CA THR A 165 4.24 -3.75 -11.12
C THR A 165 3.17 -4.83 -11.01
N ASN A 166 3.58 -6.09 -11.16
CA ASN A 166 2.71 -7.26 -11.02
C ASN A 166 3.32 -8.23 -10.01
N CYS A 167 2.52 -8.71 -9.08
CA CYS A 167 2.87 -9.84 -8.23
C CYS A 167 1.91 -10.99 -8.50
N LEU A 168 2.43 -12.15 -8.81
CA LEU A 168 1.67 -13.34 -9.23
C LEU A 168 1.91 -14.49 -8.25
N ARG A 169 0.86 -15.30 -8.01
CA ARG A 169 0.93 -16.55 -7.23
C ARG A 169 0.03 -17.59 -7.87
N GLY A 170 0.45 -18.85 -7.72
CA GLY A 170 -0.32 -19.99 -8.19
C GLY A 170 -0.53 -19.99 -9.69
N ARG A 171 -1.77 -20.21 -10.14
CA ARG A 171 -2.10 -20.29 -11.58
C ARG A 171 -1.71 -19.06 -12.39
N PHE A 172 -1.74 -17.88 -11.80
CA PHE A 172 -1.37 -16.64 -12.51
C PHE A 172 0.10 -16.58 -12.92
N GLU A 173 0.97 -17.44 -12.39
CA GLU A 173 2.39 -17.48 -12.76
C GLU A 173 2.60 -18.14 -14.15
N TYR A 174 1.73 -19.10 -14.53
CA TYR A 174 1.91 -19.91 -15.74
C TYR A 174 0.71 -19.93 -16.70
N ASP A 175 -0.51 -19.56 -16.26
CA ASP A 175 -1.72 -19.50 -17.08
C ASP A 175 -1.83 -18.15 -17.79
N LEU A 176 -1.24 -18.05 -18.98
CA LEU A 176 -1.23 -16.80 -19.77
C LEU A 176 -2.63 -16.31 -20.16
N PRO A 177 -3.58 -17.15 -20.62
CA PRO A 177 -4.95 -16.75 -20.87
C PRO A 177 -5.62 -16.10 -19.67
N LEU A 178 -5.54 -16.71 -18.49
CA LEU A 178 -6.10 -16.20 -17.24
C LEU A 178 -5.48 -14.86 -16.84
N LYS A 179 -4.14 -14.75 -16.93
CA LYS A 179 -3.42 -13.50 -16.68
C LYS A 179 -3.87 -12.38 -17.62
N ASN A 180 -4.01 -12.68 -18.92
CA ASN A 180 -4.44 -11.70 -19.91
C ASN A 180 -5.90 -11.25 -19.70
N GLU A 181 -6.78 -12.14 -19.27
CA GLU A 181 -8.15 -11.80 -18.90
C GLU A 181 -8.18 -10.72 -17.81
N VAL A 182 -7.37 -10.89 -16.75
CA VAL A 182 -7.26 -9.88 -15.69
C VAL A 182 -6.68 -8.57 -16.21
N LEU A 183 -5.56 -8.63 -16.95
CA LEU A 183 -4.92 -7.41 -17.49
C LEU A 183 -5.83 -6.62 -18.43
N ASN A 184 -6.69 -7.30 -19.20
CA ASN A 184 -7.67 -6.65 -20.09
C ASN A 184 -8.85 -6.04 -19.32
N SER A 185 -9.12 -6.51 -18.10
CA SER A 185 -10.21 -6.01 -17.24
C SER A 185 -9.77 -4.80 -16.40
N ILE A 186 -8.48 -4.54 -16.30
CA ILE A 186 -7.88 -3.41 -15.56
C ILE A 186 -7.66 -2.25 -16.53
N LYS A 187 -8.34 -1.14 -16.28
CA LYS A 187 -8.27 0.08 -17.11
C LYS A 187 -7.21 1.05 -16.60
#